data_55d854af33043e2f5ef96070fabaeb63
#
_entry.id   55d854af33043e2f5ef96070fabaeb63
#
_cell.length_a   1.000
_cell.length_b   1.000
_cell.length_c   1.000
_cell.angle_alpha   90.00
_cell.angle_beta   90.00
_cell.angle_gamma   90.00
#
_symmetry.space_group_name_H-M   'P 1'
#
loop_
_entity.id
_entity.type
_entity.pdbx_description
1 polymer ?
#
loop_
_entity_poly.entity_id
_entity_poly.type
_entity_poly.pdbx_seq_one_letter_code
_entity_poly.pdbx_strand_id
1 'polypeptide(L)'
;MATYALVIMDGFGNGGNDPKSNAILAQGTPNLDRLKKEYCYTAIGASGEDVGLPDGQMGNSEVGHTNIGAGRVVYQMLVKITKDIRDGVFFENKALLVAMENCKKNDTALHLIGLVSPGGVHSHTKHLYGLLEMAKKHGLTKVYVHALLDGRDVPPDSAWEYVQELEDKMKEIGVGRIATTMGRLYACLLYTSPSPRDA
;
A
#
# COMPACT_ATOMS: atom_id res chain seq x y z
N MET A 1 -6.72 -34.76 -26.64
CA MET A 1 -6.78 -33.54 -25.83
C MET A 1 -5.68 -32.60 -26.31
N ALA A 2 -5.96 -31.31 -26.46
CA ALA A 2 -4.92 -30.33 -26.77
C ALA A 2 -4.10 -30.06 -25.51
N THR A 3 -2.77 -30.07 -25.62
CA THR A 3 -1.88 -29.73 -24.52
C THR A 3 -1.53 -28.24 -24.63
N TYR A 4 -1.71 -27.52 -23.54
CA TYR A 4 -1.31 -26.12 -23.42
C TYR A 4 -0.09 -26.03 -22.52
N ALA A 5 0.87 -25.19 -22.90
CA ALA A 5 2.08 -24.92 -22.11
C ALA A 5 2.22 -23.42 -21.88
N LEU A 6 2.42 -23.01 -20.63
CA LEU A 6 2.81 -21.65 -20.27
C LEU A 6 4.30 -21.69 -19.92
N VAL A 7 5.12 -20.96 -20.66
CA VAL A 7 6.56 -20.86 -20.40
C VAL A 7 6.86 -19.47 -19.82
N ILE A 8 7.29 -19.42 -18.56
CA ILE A 8 7.66 -18.20 -17.86
C ILE A 8 9.19 -18.10 -17.85
N MET A 9 9.71 -17.06 -18.50
CA MET A 9 11.13 -16.74 -18.52
C MET A 9 11.39 -15.64 -17.48
N ASP A 10 11.56 -16.03 -16.24
CA ASP A 10 11.80 -15.12 -15.12
C ASP A 10 13.09 -14.33 -15.32
N GLY A 11 13.07 -13.02 -15.05
CA GLY A 11 14.19 -12.13 -15.30
C GLY A 11 14.44 -11.77 -16.78
N PHE A 12 13.65 -12.30 -17.73
CA PHE A 12 13.75 -12.01 -19.15
C PHE A 12 12.75 -10.93 -19.55
N GLY A 13 13.06 -9.67 -19.28
CA GLY A 13 12.21 -8.52 -19.58
C GLY A 13 12.75 -7.63 -20.70
N ASN A 14 11.93 -6.64 -21.09
CA ASN A 14 12.37 -5.56 -21.95
C ASN A 14 13.26 -4.61 -21.15
N GLY A 15 14.55 -4.68 -21.37
CA GLY A 15 15.53 -3.79 -20.76
C GLY A 15 15.83 -2.55 -21.61
N GLY A 16 16.83 -1.78 -21.21
CA GLY A 16 17.33 -0.65 -22.00
C GLY A 16 17.86 -1.07 -23.38
N ASN A 17 17.91 -0.12 -24.30
CA ASN A 17 18.31 -0.34 -25.70
C ASN A 17 19.82 -0.35 -25.94
N ASP A 18 20.64 -0.30 -24.90
CA ASP A 18 22.11 -0.35 -25.00
C ASP A 18 22.60 -1.81 -24.92
N PRO A 19 23.17 -2.40 -26.01
CA PRO A 19 23.68 -3.75 -25.99
C PRO A 19 24.81 -3.98 -24.99
N LYS A 20 25.48 -2.94 -24.50
CA LYS A 20 26.55 -3.10 -23.49
C LYS A 20 26.00 -3.40 -22.11
N SER A 21 24.77 -2.95 -21.83
CA SER A 21 24.08 -3.18 -20.54
C SER A 21 22.93 -4.19 -20.62
N ASN A 22 22.57 -4.63 -21.84
CA ASN A 22 21.48 -5.57 -22.08
C ASN A 22 21.99 -6.81 -22.81
N ALA A 23 22.22 -7.88 -22.06
CA ALA A 23 22.75 -9.14 -22.59
C ALA A 23 21.81 -9.80 -23.64
N ILE A 24 20.49 -9.58 -23.56
CA ILE A 24 19.51 -10.08 -24.50
C ILE A 24 19.73 -9.44 -25.88
N LEU A 25 19.94 -8.13 -25.93
CA LEU A 25 20.24 -7.40 -27.15
C LEU A 25 21.65 -7.73 -27.68
N ALA A 26 22.63 -7.90 -26.79
CA ALA A 26 24.00 -8.22 -27.19
C ALA A 26 24.12 -9.55 -27.94
N GLN A 27 23.35 -10.56 -27.52
CA GLN A 27 23.36 -11.90 -28.15
C GLN A 27 22.27 -12.07 -29.21
N GLY A 28 21.22 -11.27 -29.17
CA GLY A 28 20.04 -11.41 -29.99
C GLY A 28 19.15 -12.60 -29.60
N THR A 29 17.92 -12.61 -30.07
CA THR A 29 16.94 -13.65 -29.79
C THR A 29 16.17 -14.07 -31.05
N PRO A 30 16.85 -14.68 -32.06
CA PRO A 30 16.25 -14.88 -33.39
C PRO A 30 14.94 -15.69 -33.37
N ASN A 31 14.81 -16.68 -32.49
CA ASN A 31 13.59 -17.45 -32.35
C ASN A 31 12.46 -16.65 -31.72
N LEU A 32 12.72 -15.89 -30.64
CA LEU A 32 11.72 -15.02 -30.03
C LEU A 32 11.33 -13.86 -30.96
N ASP A 33 12.30 -13.32 -31.70
CA ASP A 33 12.04 -12.23 -32.67
C ASP A 33 11.15 -12.73 -33.81
N ARG A 34 11.33 -13.98 -34.27
CA ARG A 34 10.44 -14.63 -35.23
C ARG A 34 9.05 -14.84 -34.63
N LEU A 35 8.95 -15.38 -33.41
CA LEU A 35 7.66 -15.60 -32.74
C LEU A 35 6.88 -14.29 -32.53
N LYS A 36 7.57 -13.21 -32.14
CA LYS A 36 6.96 -11.89 -32.00
C LYS A 36 6.39 -11.33 -33.30
N LYS A 37 6.97 -11.73 -34.46
CA LYS A 37 6.48 -11.29 -35.76
C LYS A 37 5.35 -12.16 -36.30
N GLU A 38 5.38 -13.47 -36.03
CA GLU A 38 4.45 -14.44 -36.58
C GLU A 38 3.17 -14.62 -35.75
N TYR A 39 3.25 -14.32 -34.44
CA TYR A 39 2.17 -14.53 -33.49
C TYR A 39 1.81 -13.24 -32.72
N CYS A 40 0.71 -13.29 -31.99
CA CYS A 40 0.30 -12.18 -31.13
C CYS A 40 1.36 -11.89 -30.07
N TYR A 41 1.79 -10.64 -29.99
CA TYR A 41 2.75 -10.14 -29.00
C TYR A 41 2.24 -8.87 -28.36
N THR A 42 2.42 -8.77 -27.04
CA THR A 42 2.16 -7.55 -26.29
C THR A 42 3.19 -7.41 -25.17
N ALA A 43 3.41 -6.18 -24.72
CA ALA A 43 4.19 -5.89 -23.54
C ALA A 43 3.25 -5.50 -22.40
N ILE A 44 3.54 -5.98 -21.19
CA ILE A 44 2.80 -5.66 -19.96
C ILE A 44 3.74 -5.01 -18.97
N GLY A 45 3.18 -4.18 -18.06
CA GLY A 45 3.93 -3.63 -16.95
C GLY A 45 4.37 -4.71 -15.98
N ALA A 46 5.54 -4.53 -15.38
CA ALA A 46 6.15 -5.48 -14.45
C ALA A 46 6.51 -4.84 -13.11
N SER A 47 6.01 -3.63 -12.82
CA SER A 47 6.30 -2.88 -11.59
C SER A 47 5.12 -2.01 -11.20
N GLY A 48 5.14 -1.50 -9.97
CA GLY A 48 4.15 -0.56 -9.47
C GLY A 48 2.71 -1.08 -9.52
N GLU A 49 1.76 -0.20 -9.74
CA GLU A 49 0.33 -0.55 -9.75
C GLU A 49 -0.04 -1.58 -10.82
N ASP A 50 0.73 -1.70 -11.91
CA ASP A 50 0.50 -2.70 -12.95
C ASP A 50 0.59 -4.15 -12.44
N VAL A 51 1.29 -4.36 -11.34
CA VAL A 51 1.43 -5.67 -10.68
C VAL A 51 0.87 -5.69 -9.26
N GLY A 52 0.17 -4.63 -8.84
CA GLY A 52 -0.48 -4.53 -7.53
C GLY A 52 0.43 -4.06 -6.40
N LEU A 53 1.58 -3.45 -6.72
CA LEU A 53 2.54 -2.86 -5.81
C LEU A 53 2.44 -1.31 -5.78
N PRO A 54 2.99 -0.63 -4.77
CA PRO A 54 3.11 0.82 -4.80
C PRO A 54 3.90 1.31 -6.01
N ASP A 55 3.57 2.52 -6.50
CA ASP A 55 4.32 3.15 -7.58
C ASP A 55 5.81 3.27 -7.23
N GLY A 56 6.65 3.03 -8.26
CA GLY A 56 8.10 3.03 -8.10
C GLY A 56 8.69 1.76 -7.50
N GLN A 57 7.87 0.85 -7.01
CA GLN A 57 8.35 -0.45 -6.51
C GLN A 57 8.50 -1.45 -7.67
N MET A 58 9.69 -2.04 -7.78
CA MET A 58 9.97 -3.08 -8.75
C MET A 58 9.15 -4.33 -8.43
N GLY A 59 8.60 -4.97 -9.48
CA GLY A 59 7.93 -6.25 -9.35
C GLY A 59 8.83 -7.36 -8.85
N ASN A 60 8.23 -8.44 -8.40
CA ASN A 60 8.91 -9.64 -7.96
C ASN A 60 8.15 -10.89 -8.43
N SER A 61 8.79 -12.06 -8.26
CA SER A 61 8.23 -13.34 -8.71
C SER A 61 6.88 -13.66 -8.04
N GLU A 62 6.72 -13.35 -6.75
CA GLU A 62 5.50 -13.65 -5.99
C GLU A 62 4.27 -12.91 -6.59
N VAL A 63 4.36 -11.60 -6.75
CA VAL A 63 3.24 -10.83 -7.29
C VAL A 63 3.01 -11.13 -8.77
N GLY A 64 4.06 -11.37 -9.55
CA GLY A 64 3.96 -11.72 -10.97
C GLY A 64 3.23 -13.04 -11.17
N HIS A 65 3.62 -14.10 -10.49
CA HIS A 65 2.97 -15.41 -10.57
C HIS A 65 1.54 -15.38 -10.00
N THR A 66 1.32 -14.60 -8.92
CA THR A 66 -0.03 -14.39 -8.38
C THR A 66 -0.96 -13.76 -9.41
N ASN A 67 -0.51 -12.73 -10.12
CA ASN A 67 -1.32 -12.07 -11.16
C ASN A 67 -1.59 -12.99 -12.35
N ILE A 68 -0.58 -13.76 -12.79
CA ILE A 68 -0.73 -14.75 -13.86
C ILE A 68 -1.77 -15.81 -13.46
N GLY A 69 -1.65 -16.35 -12.25
CA GLY A 69 -2.56 -17.38 -11.74
C GLY A 69 -3.98 -16.87 -11.51
N ALA A 70 -4.14 -15.62 -11.11
CA ALA A 70 -5.44 -14.98 -10.90
C ALA A 70 -6.10 -14.48 -12.21
N GLY A 71 -5.33 -14.35 -13.30
CA GLY A 71 -5.80 -13.74 -14.56
C GLY A 71 -6.17 -12.26 -14.43
N ARG A 72 -5.68 -11.57 -13.42
CA ARG A 72 -5.92 -10.14 -13.15
C ARG A 72 -4.86 -9.58 -12.22
N VAL A 73 -4.77 -8.27 -12.14
CA VAL A 73 -3.93 -7.61 -11.13
C VAL A 73 -4.51 -7.85 -9.73
N VAL A 74 -3.71 -8.40 -8.84
CA VAL A 74 -4.03 -8.61 -7.41
C VAL A 74 -3.30 -7.53 -6.62
N TYR A 75 -4.05 -6.49 -6.23
CA TYR A 75 -3.48 -5.40 -5.44
C TYR A 75 -3.14 -5.85 -4.04
N GLN A 76 -1.93 -5.55 -3.59
CA GLN A 76 -1.58 -5.65 -2.17
C GLN A 76 -2.43 -4.70 -1.32
N MET A 77 -2.66 -5.04 -0.05
CA MET A 77 -3.60 -4.30 0.81
C MET A 77 -3.29 -2.81 0.91
N LEU A 78 -2.02 -2.45 1.01
CA LEU A 78 -1.58 -1.05 1.03
C LEU A 78 -2.06 -0.29 -0.22
N VAL A 79 -1.78 -0.86 -1.39
CA VAL A 79 -2.15 -0.27 -2.68
C VAL A 79 -3.66 -0.26 -2.86
N LYS A 80 -4.32 -1.35 -2.49
CA LYS A 80 -5.77 -1.45 -2.56
C LYS A 80 -6.46 -0.35 -1.76
N ILE A 81 -6.08 -0.16 -0.50
CA ILE A 81 -6.68 0.88 0.35
C ILE A 81 -6.39 2.28 -0.23
N THR A 82 -5.15 2.54 -0.66
CA THR A 82 -4.78 3.81 -1.29
C THR A 82 -5.61 4.08 -2.54
N LYS A 83 -5.80 3.05 -3.38
CA LYS A 83 -6.64 3.13 -4.57
C LYS A 83 -8.11 3.35 -4.22
N ASP A 84 -8.64 2.61 -3.26
CA ASP A 84 -10.03 2.74 -2.82
C ASP A 84 -10.33 4.17 -2.28
N ILE A 85 -9.36 4.80 -1.60
CA ILE A 85 -9.46 6.20 -1.16
C ILE A 85 -9.47 7.14 -2.37
N ARG A 86 -8.55 6.97 -3.30
CA ARG A 86 -8.43 7.78 -4.53
C ARG A 86 -9.71 7.70 -5.38
N ASP A 87 -10.24 6.49 -5.55
CA ASP A 87 -11.41 6.22 -6.37
C ASP A 87 -12.75 6.48 -5.64
N GLY A 88 -12.70 6.80 -4.33
CA GLY A 88 -13.87 7.11 -3.50
C GLY A 88 -14.57 5.89 -2.89
N VAL A 89 -14.25 4.68 -3.31
CA VAL A 89 -14.86 3.42 -2.83
C VAL A 89 -14.63 3.19 -1.34
N PHE A 90 -13.50 3.67 -0.81
CA PHE A 90 -13.19 3.59 0.63
C PHE A 90 -14.30 4.20 1.50
N PHE A 91 -14.91 5.30 1.05
CA PHE A 91 -15.95 6.02 1.79
C PHE A 91 -17.30 5.30 1.81
N GLU A 92 -17.44 4.22 1.03
CA GLU A 92 -18.61 3.35 1.00
C GLU A 92 -18.42 2.06 1.79
N ASN A 93 -17.29 1.90 2.48
CA ASN A 93 -16.99 0.69 3.26
C ASN A 93 -17.99 0.52 4.42
N LYS A 94 -18.80 -0.52 4.34
CA LYS A 94 -19.91 -0.78 5.27
C LYS A 94 -19.46 -0.93 6.72
N ALA A 95 -18.30 -1.56 6.98
CA ALA A 95 -17.80 -1.74 8.34
C ALA A 95 -17.40 -0.40 8.98
N LEU A 96 -16.74 0.48 8.20
CA LEU A 96 -16.38 1.82 8.66
C LEU A 96 -17.64 2.68 8.85
N LEU A 97 -18.61 2.60 7.93
CA LEU A 97 -19.89 3.31 8.04
C LEU A 97 -20.64 2.94 9.32
N VAL A 98 -20.70 1.65 9.66
CA VAL A 98 -21.37 1.20 10.92
C VAL A 98 -20.70 1.83 12.13
N ALA A 99 -19.37 1.92 12.18
CA ALA A 99 -18.65 2.57 13.27
C ALA A 99 -18.96 4.07 13.35
N MET A 100 -18.96 4.77 12.20
CA MET A 100 -19.30 6.20 12.14
C MET A 100 -20.73 6.48 12.58
N GLU A 101 -21.68 5.68 12.09
CA GLU A 101 -23.09 5.78 12.46
C GLU A 101 -23.34 5.50 13.95
N ASN A 102 -22.66 4.50 14.50
CA ASN A 102 -22.72 4.20 15.93
C ASN A 102 -22.25 5.40 16.78
N CYS A 103 -21.12 6.00 16.42
CA CYS A 103 -20.64 7.20 17.10
C CYS A 103 -21.65 8.35 17.01
N LYS A 104 -22.22 8.59 15.84
CA LYS A 104 -23.21 9.64 15.64
C LYS A 104 -24.50 9.38 16.41
N LYS A 105 -25.01 8.15 16.39
CA LYS A 105 -26.28 7.78 17.06
C LYS A 105 -26.19 7.90 18.57
N ASN A 106 -25.05 7.54 19.14
CA ASN A 106 -24.85 7.49 20.60
C ASN A 106 -24.10 8.70 21.15
N ASP A 107 -23.80 9.70 20.31
CA ASP A 107 -22.96 10.87 20.64
C ASP A 107 -21.62 10.50 21.29
N THR A 108 -21.02 9.39 20.85
CA THR A 108 -19.74 8.88 21.35
C THR A 108 -18.56 9.33 20.48
N ALA A 109 -17.35 9.16 20.98
CA ALA A 109 -16.16 9.49 20.25
C ALA A 109 -15.70 8.36 19.32
N LEU A 110 -15.14 8.73 18.17
CA LEU A 110 -14.39 7.84 17.31
C LEU A 110 -12.91 7.88 17.69
N HIS A 111 -12.32 6.72 17.93
CA HIS A 111 -10.90 6.57 18.25
C HIS A 111 -10.19 5.85 17.11
N LEU A 112 -9.14 6.47 16.57
CA LEU A 112 -8.29 5.93 15.51
C LEU A 112 -6.91 5.65 16.12
N ILE A 113 -6.43 4.41 15.98
CA ILE A 113 -5.13 3.97 16.51
C ILE A 113 -4.29 3.38 15.40
N GLY A 114 -3.04 3.80 15.27
CA GLY A 114 -2.11 3.25 14.30
C GLY A 114 -0.78 3.97 14.23
N LEU A 115 0.16 3.40 13.49
CA LEU A 115 1.44 4.04 13.21
C LEU A 115 1.23 5.26 12.33
N VAL A 116 1.84 6.37 12.73
CA VAL A 116 1.81 7.65 12.01
C VAL A 116 3.12 7.84 11.27
N SER A 117 3.20 7.27 10.09
CA SER A 117 4.32 7.45 9.17
C SER A 117 3.91 7.10 7.74
N PRO A 118 4.67 7.51 6.71
CA PRO A 118 4.50 7.09 5.32
C PRO A 118 5.18 5.74 5.01
N GLY A 119 5.72 5.03 6.00
CA GLY A 119 6.51 3.80 5.80
C GLY A 119 5.79 2.68 5.04
N GLY A 120 4.47 2.57 5.22
CA GLY A 120 3.64 1.67 4.40
C GLY A 120 3.78 0.18 4.72
N VAL A 121 4.52 -0.21 5.74
CA VAL A 121 4.67 -1.62 6.13
C VAL A 121 3.48 -2.08 6.98
N HIS A 122 3.14 -1.33 8.01
CA HIS A 122 2.03 -1.66 8.92
C HIS A 122 0.85 -0.69 8.78
N SER A 123 1.11 0.55 8.38
CA SER A 123 0.12 1.58 8.11
C SER A 123 0.69 2.64 7.17
N HIS A 124 -0.16 3.57 6.74
CA HIS A 124 0.28 4.72 5.96
C HIS A 124 -0.57 5.94 6.34
N THR A 125 0.07 7.10 6.54
CA THR A 125 -0.61 8.35 6.94
C THR A 125 -1.77 8.72 6.01
N LYS A 126 -1.68 8.47 4.70
CA LYS A 126 -2.78 8.70 3.74
C LYS A 126 -4.06 7.94 4.10
N HIS A 127 -3.95 6.74 4.70
CA HIS A 127 -5.11 5.97 5.12
C HIS A 127 -5.78 6.59 6.34
N LEU A 128 -4.99 7.11 7.28
CA LEU A 128 -5.49 7.87 8.42
C LEU A 128 -6.23 9.14 7.96
N TYR A 129 -5.67 9.85 6.97
CA TYR A 129 -6.33 11.03 6.39
C TYR A 129 -7.67 10.67 5.75
N GLY A 130 -7.74 9.55 5.02
CA GLY A 130 -9.01 9.03 4.48
C GLY A 130 -10.05 8.75 5.57
N LEU A 131 -9.66 8.21 6.72
CA LEU A 131 -10.55 7.99 7.87
C LEU A 131 -11.03 9.32 8.48
N LEU A 132 -10.16 10.32 8.61
CA LEU A 132 -10.52 11.65 9.09
C LEU A 132 -11.50 12.35 8.13
N GLU A 133 -11.24 12.28 6.83
CA GLU A 133 -12.15 12.81 5.81
C GLU A 133 -13.53 12.12 5.86
N MET A 134 -13.53 10.79 6.04
CA MET A 134 -14.76 10.03 6.22
C MET A 134 -15.55 10.48 7.46
N ALA A 135 -14.87 10.63 8.60
CA ALA A 135 -15.46 11.12 9.83
C ALA A 135 -16.07 12.52 9.64
N LYS A 136 -15.36 13.41 8.93
CA LYS A 136 -15.86 14.75 8.59
C LYS A 136 -17.09 14.70 7.70
N LYS A 137 -17.09 13.87 6.65
CA LYS A 137 -18.25 13.68 5.75
C LYS A 137 -19.49 13.19 6.49
N HIS A 138 -19.30 12.37 7.54
CA HIS A 138 -20.40 11.88 8.40
C HIS A 138 -20.78 12.84 9.54
N GLY A 139 -20.12 14.00 9.65
CA GLY A 139 -20.44 15.03 10.64
C GLY A 139 -19.99 14.70 12.06
N LEU A 140 -19.01 13.82 12.22
CA LEU A 140 -18.42 13.54 13.53
C LEU A 140 -17.53 14.71 13.98
N THR A 141 -17.66 15.08 15.25
CA THR A 141 -16.88 16.16 15.88
C THR A 141 -15.94 15.64 16.96
N LYS A 142 -16.23 14.48 17.54
CA LYS A 142 -15.45 13.82 18.59
C LYS A 142 -14.58 12.73 17.98
N VAL A 143 -13.47 13.12 17.35
CA VAL A 143 -12.52 12.19 16.70
C VAL A 143 -11.15 12.34 17.33
N TYR A 144 -10.61 11.23 17.82
CA TYR A 144 -9.34 11.18 18.53
C TYR A 144 -8.35 10.23 17.87
N VAL A 145 -7.13 10.69 17.65
CA VAL A 145 -6.03 9.89 17.11
C VAL A 145 -5.07 9.50 18.23
N HIS A 146 -4.81 8.21 18.34
CA HIS A 146 -3.77 7.65 19.20
C HIS A 146 -2.58 7.33 18.28
N ALA A 147 -1.65 8.29 18.21
CA ALA A 147 -0.55 8.22 17.28
C ALA A 147 0.57 7.32 17.83
N LEU A 148 0.79 6.19 17.18
CA LEU A 148 1.96 5.36 17.45
C LEU A 148 3.12 5.87 16.58
N LEU A 149 4.21 6.26 17.25
CA LEU A 149 5.38 6.81 16.57
C LEU A 149 6.24 5.68 16.02
N ASP A 150 6.62 5.80 14.74
CA ASP A 150 7.40 4.78 14.03
C ASP A 150 8.88 4.84 14.43
N GLY A 151 9.79 5.09 13.56
CA GLY A 151 11.23 5.12 13.80
C GLY A 151 11.94 3.81 13.44
N ARG A 152 11.23 2.87 12.78
CA ARG A 152 11.79 1.63 12.23
C ARG A 152 11.59 1.54 10.72
N ASP A 153 10.37 1.81 10.25
CA ASP A 153 10.04 1.78 8.80
C ASP A 153 10.35 3.13 8.16
N VAL A 154 10.63 4.14 9.00
CA VAL A 154 11.13 5.48 8.66
C VAL A 154 12.27 5.85 9.61
N PRO A 155 13.07 6.91 9.34
CA PRO A 155 14.16 7.31 10.22
C PRO A 155 13.72 7.50 11.67
N PRO A 156 14.54 7.11 12.67
CA PRO A 156 14.20 7.14 14.10
C PRO A 156 13.84 8.53 14.63
N ASP A 157 14.38 9.58 14.04
CA ASP A 157 14.23 10.99 14.45
C ASP A 157 13.12 11.73 13.68
N SER A 158 12.42 11.06 12.75
CA SER A 158 11.41 11.67 11.88
C SER A 158 10.01 11.85 12.49
N ALA A 159 9.78 11.33 13.72
CA ALA A 159 8.45 11.31 14.32
C ALA A 159 7.80 12.70 14.44
N TRP A 160 8.59 13.73 14.76
CA TRP A 160 8.10 15.10 14.89
C TRP A 160 7.49 15.64 13.59
N GLU A 161 8.15 15.38 12.46
CA GLU A 161 7.68 15.80 11.15
C GLU A 161 6.30 15.21 10.84
N TYR A 162 6.10 13.92 11.05
CA TYR A 162 4.84 13.24 10.77
C TYR A 162 3.71 13.62 11.74
N VAL A 163 4.04 13.90 13.00
CA VAL A 163 3.06 14.43 13.96
C VAL A 163 2.60 15.82 13.54
N GLN A 164 3.53 16.69 13.12
CA GLN A 164 3.21 18.03 12.66
C GLN A 164 2.36 17.99 11.37
N GLU A 165 2.74 17.14 10.41
CA GLU A 165 1.95 16.91 9.20
C GLU A 165 0.52 16.44 9.52
N LEU A 166 0.37 15.52 10.46
CA LEU A 166 -0.94 15.04 10.92
C LEU A 166 -1.77 16.17 11.54
N GLU A 167 -1.18 16.99 12.41
CA GLU A 167 -1.87 18.13 13.01
C GLU A 167 -2.36 19.13 11.97
N ASP A 168 -1.50 19.45 11.01
CA ASP A 168 -1.86 20.38 9.93
C ASP A 168 -2.94 19.80 9.03
N LYS A 169 -2.89 18.50 8.75
CA LYS A 169 -3.92 17.80 7.99
C LYS A 169 -5.27 17.75 8.73
N MET A 170 -5.26 17.52 10.05
CA MET A 170 -6.48 17.60 10.87
C MET A 170 -7.10 19.01 10.88
N LYS A 171 -6.27 20.06 10.92
CA LYS A 171 -6.74 21.45 10.79
C LYS A 171 -7.35 21.71 9.41
N GLU A 172 -6.72 21.24 8.33
CA GLU A 172 -7.21 21.36 6.96
C GLU A 172 -8.57 20.66 6.79
N ILE A 173 -8.69 19.42 7.24
CA ILE A 173 -9.94 18.64 7.18
C ILE A 173 -11.00 19.23 8.12
N GLY A 174 -10.60 19.84 9.22
CA GLY A 174 -11.46 20.45 10.22
C GLY A 174 -12.09 19.44 11.18
N VAL A 175 -11.43 18.30 11.42
CA VAL A 175 -11.84 17.30 12.41
C VAL A 175 -10.63 16.51 12.90
N GLY A 176 -10.71 16.03 14.13
CA GLY A 176 -9.70 15.20 14.78
C GLY A 176 -8.76 16.01 15.67
N ARG A 177 -8.19 15.31 16.63
CA ARG A 177 -7.08 15.78 17.47
C ARG A 177 -6.28 14.59 17.99
N ILE A 178 -5.00 14.76 18.17
CA ILE A 178 -4.14 13.76 18.81
C ILE A 178 -4.53 13.69 20.29
N ALA A 179 -4.90 12.51 20.75
CA ALA A 179 -5.23 12.25 22.16
C ALA A 179 -4.04 11.69 22.93
N THR A 180 -3.27 10.82 22.30
CA THR A 180 -2.06 10.23 22.89
C THR A 180 -1.00 10.01 21.82
N THR A 181 0.26 10.06 22.26
CA THR A 181 1.41 9.63 21.45
C THR A 181 2.20 8.58 22.23
N MET A 182 2.68 7.55 21.53
CA MET A 182 3.49 6.49 22.13
C MET A 182 4.43 5.90 21.09
N GLY A 183 5.68 5.63 21.44
CA GLY A 183 6.61 4.92 20.57
C GLY A 183 6.16 3.47 20.32
N ARG A 184 6.34 2.97 19.10
CA ARG A 184 5.93 1.60 18.72
C ARG A 184 6.59 0.50 19.56
N LEU A 185 7.73 0.79 20.17
CA LEU A 185 8.38 -0.13 21.10
C LEU A 185 7.46 -0.51 22.26
N TYR A 186 6.69 0.44 22.78
CA TYR A 186 5.82 0.24 23.95
C TYR A 186 4.37 -0.13 23.59
N ALA A 187 3.87 0.32 22.47
CA ALA A 187 2.44 0.22 22.12
C ALA A 187 2.15 -0.77 21.00
N CYS A 188 3.13 -1.41 20.43
CA CYS A 188 2.95 -2.14 19.20
C CYS A 188 3.68 -3.49 19.19
N LEU A 189 3.91 -4.00 18.02
CA LEU A 189 4.37 -5.31 17.64
C LEU A 189 5.62 -5.86 18.36
N LEU A 190 6.45 -5.00 18.95
CA LEU A 190 7.71 -5.43 19.56
C LEU A 190 7.60 -5.82 21.03
N TYR A 191 6.63 -5.25 21.75
CA TYR A 191 6.48 -5.50 23.20
C TYR A 191 5.49 -6.64 23.51
N THR A 192 4.49 -6.82 22.66
CA THR A 192 3.40 -7.79 22.87
C THR A 192 3.53 -9.09 22.09
N SER A 193 4.49 -9.20 21.18
CA SER A 193 4.84 -10.43 20.49
C SER A 193 6.04 -11.07 21.16
N PRO A 194 5.87 -12.12 21.96
CA PRO A 194 7.00 -12.91 22.45
C PRO A 194 7.63 -13.61 21.24
N SER A 195 8.58 -12.93 20.59
CA SER A 195 9.44 -13.52 19.59
C SER A 195 10.65 -14.13 20.28
N PRO A 196 11.09 -15.35 19.92
CA PRO A 196 12.35 -15.91 20.39
C PRO A 196 13.58 -15.05 20.06
N ARG A 197 13.40 -13.97 19.28
CA ARG A 197 14.46 -13.00 18.95
C ARG A 197 14.53 -11.84 19.95
N ASP A 198 13.55 -11.72 20.84
CA ASP A 198 13.44 -10.63 21.81
C ASP A 198 13.77 -11.12 23.24
N ALA A 199 14.28 -12.36 23.36
CA ALA A 199 14.76 -12.99 24.60
C ALA A 199 16.30 -12.91 24.71
#